data_4e159da61601217c6ff60ae4762baa8e
#
_entry.id   4e159da61601217c6ff60ae4762baa8e
#
_cell.length_a   1.000
_cell.length_b   1.000
_cell.length_c   1.000
_cell.angle_alpha   90.00
_cell.angle_beta   90.00
_cell.angle_gamma   90.00
#
_symmetry.space_group_name_H-M   'P 1'
#
loop_
_entity.id
_entity.type
_entity.pdbx_description
1 polymer ?
#
loop_
_entity_poly.entity_id
_entity_poly.type
_entity_poly.pdbx_seq_one_letter_code
_entity_poly.pdbx_strand_id
1 'polypeptide(L)'
;NAVVKLATKYRDIESAHEETRRASWEDSMLHVQNMVLDNCLSTIKHETIYYPNKIKQIVGRLNTQKLSETEEREAVETMTELIEYYKGIFTILSSCASRQLEEVTFRRTVIPVQELLDTAGKYFKKSMKNRSERIELEIEPMEAKVIGDVNQLRFLLENLIDEALTVREDGVIRLQARQDNEYIRFLFTDTRREKSVEELNQLFYPNLARMTSGEKGELRGTEYLVCKQIIRDHDEFAGRRGCRINAEPAEDGGFTVYFTIPRR
;
A
#
# COMPACT_ATOMS: atom_id res chain seq x y z
N ASN A 1 -27.19 -39.54 -17.38
CA ASN A 1 -26.65 -38.69 -18.44
C ASN A 1 -27.03 -37.19 -18.32
N ALA A 2 -28.24 -36.83 -17.92
CA ALA A 2 -28.66 -35.42 -17.77
C ALA A 2 -28.00 -34.73 -16.55
N VAL A 3 -27.90 -35.43 -15.43
CA VAL A 3 -27.28 -34.92 -14.19
C VAL A 3 -25.79 -34.63 -14.37
N VAL A 4 -25.07 -35.51 -15.08
CA VAL A 4 -23.63 -35.31 -15.38
C VAL A 4 -23.43 -34.10 -16.29
N LYS A 5 -24.27 -33.91 -17.32
CA LYS A 5 -24.22 -32.73 -18.18
C LYS A 5 -24.52 -31.42 -17.43
N LEU A 6 -25.46 -31.45 -16.48
CA LEU A 6 -25.80 -30.31 -15.64
C LEU A 6 -24.65 -29.96 -14.69
N ALA A 7 -24.04 -30.96 -14.07
CA ALA A 7 -22.89 -30.76 -13.17
C ALA A 7 -21.66 -30.22 -13.90
N THR A 8 -21.41 -30.68 -15.15
CA THR A 8 -20.33 -30.14 -15.99
C THR A 8 -20.59 -28.67 -16.33
N LYS A 9 -21.83 -28.35 -16.78
CA LYS A 9 -22.21 -26.98 -17.12
C LYS A 9 -22.17 -26.03 -15.93
N TYR A 10 -22.50 -26.50 -14.74
CA TYR A 10 -22.39 -25.75 -13.49
C TYR A 10 -20.93 -25.43 -13.16
N ARG A 11 -20.04 -26.41 -13.30
CA ARG A 11 -18.59 -26.27 -13.07
C ARG A 11 -17.96 -25.29 -14.08
N ASP A 12 -18.37 -25.35 -15.35
CA ASP A 12 -17.88 -24.44 -16.38
C ASP A 12 -18.32 -22.98 -16.10
N ILE A 13 -19.56 -22.79 -15.63
CA ILE A 13 -20.07 -21.46 -15.23
C ILE A 13 -19.31 -20.95 -13.99
N GLU A 14 -19.06 -21.79 -13.02
CA GLU A 14 -18.33 -21.43 -11.78
C GLU A 14 -16.87 -21.07 -12.11
N SER A 15 -16.21 -21.82 -12.99
CA SER A 15 -14.86 -21.53 -13.47
C SER A 15 -14.81 -20.18 -14.24
N ALA A 16 -15.76 -19.93 -15.13
CA ALA A 16 -15.84 -18.66 -15.86
C ALA A 16 -16.11 -17.47 -14.92
N HIS A 17 -16.92 -17.67 -13.88
CA HIS A 17 -17.12 -16.64 -12.84
C HIS A 17 -15.87 -16.38 -12.03
N GLU A 18 -15.10 -17.40 -11.68
CA GLU A 18 -13.83 -17.24 -10.98
C GLU A 18 -12.78 -16.52 -11.82
N GLU A 19 -12.67 -16.87 -13.10
CA GLU A 19 -11.76 -16.20 -14.04
C GLU A 19 -12.13 -14.72 -14.20
N THR A 20 -13.41 -14.39 -14.39
CA THR A 20 -13.88 -13.01 -14.50
C THR A 20 -13.61 -12.21 -13.22
N ARG A 21 -13.81 -12.85 -12.05
CA ARG A 21 -13.55 -12.22 -10.75
C ARG A 21 -12.06 -11.97 -10.54
N ARG A 22 -11.21 -12.92 -10.97
CA ARG A 22 -9.75 -12.80 -10.90
C ARG A 22 -9.24 -11.70 -11.82
N ALA A 23 -9.70 -11.66 -13.09
CA ALA A 23 -9.34 -10.60 -14.01
C ALA A 23 -9.75 -9.23 -13.48
N SER A 24 -10.97 -9.09 -12.96
CA SER A 24 -11.43 -7.85 -12.33
C SER A 24 -10.61 -7.43 -11.11
N TRP A 25 -10.10 -8.38 -10.34
CA TRP A 25 -9.20 -8.12 -9.22
C TRP A 25 -7.85 -7.60 -9.71
N GLU A 26 -7.23 -8.30 -10.67
CA GLU A 26 -5.93 -7.94 -11.24
C GLU A 26 -5.97 -6.54 -11.89
N ASP A 27 -7.04 -6.21 -12.62
CA ASP A 27 -7.26 -4.88 -13.23
C ASP A 27 -7.38 -3.79 -12.16
N SER A 28 -8.14 -4.04 -11.09
CA SER A 28 -8.31 -3.09 -9.98
C SER A 28 -6.98 -2.80 -9.28
N MET A 29 -6.18 -3.83 -9.02
CA MET A 29 -4.86 -3.70 -8.40
C MET A 29 -3.91 -2.90 -9.30
N LEU A 30 -3.89 -3.20 -10.59
CA LEU A 30 -3.06 -2.51 -11.57
C LEU A 30 -3.42 -1.02 -11.67
N HIS A 31 -4.72 -0.71 -11.69
CA HIS A 31 -5.21 0.67 -11.69
C HIS A 31 -4.69 1.46 -10.48
N VAL A 32 -4.87 0.93 -9.26
CA VAL A 32 -4.42 1.60 -8.03
C VAL A 32 -2.91 1.81 -8.04
N GLN A 33 -2.14 0.81 -8.47
CA GLN A 33 -0.69 0.94 -8.59
C GLN A 33 -0.28 2.02 -9.60
N ASN A 34 -0.96 2.10 -10.75
CA ASN A 34 -0.71 3.14 -11.74
C ASN A 34 -1.02 4.54 -11.20
N MET A 35 -2.13 4.70 -10.48
CA MET A 35 -2.47 5.98 -9.83
C MET A 35 -1.43 6.40 -8.78
N VAL A 36 -0.90 5.44 -8.02
CA VAL A 36 0.21 5.71 -7.08
C VAL A 36 1.47 6.16 -7.82
N LEU A 37 1.78 5.51 -8.94
CA LEU A 37 2.92 5.88 -9.78
C LEU A 37 2.77 7.28 -10.37
N ASP A 38 1.60 7.66 -10.87
CA ASP A 38 1.32 9.01 -11.38
C ASP A 38 1.49 10.08 -10.30
N ASN A 39 1.02 9.80 -9.08
CA ASN A 39 1.24 10.70 -7.94
C ASN A 39 2.73 10.82 -7.58
N CYS A 40 3.49 9.72 -7.68
CA CYS A 40 4.93 9.72 -7.48
C CYS A 40 5.67 10.47 -8.58
N LEU A 41 5.23 10.38 -9.85
CA LEU A 41 5.83 11.09 -10.98
C LEU A 41 5.82 12.60 -10.79
N SER A 42 4.76 13.16 -10.19
CA SER A 42 4.72 14.60 -9.85
C SER A 42 5.83 14.98 -8.85
N THR A 43 6.07 14.15 -7.85
CA THR A 43 7.17 14.33 -6.89
C THR A 43 8.53 14.15 -7.57
N ILE A 44 8.68 13.09 -8.36
CA ILE A 44 9.89 12.77 -9.12
C ILE A 44 10.28 13.93 -10.06
N LYS A 45 9.32 14.57 -10.70
CA LYS A 45 9.58 15.71 -11.60
C LYS A 45 10.33 16.86 -10.90
N HIS A 46 10.01 17.15 -9.66
CA HIS A 46 10.74 18.15 -8.87
C HIS A 46 12.14 17.64 -8.47
N GLU A 47 12.23 16.40 -8.12
CA GLU A 47 13.44 15.76 -7.62
C GLU A 47 14.49 15.54 -8.73
N THR A 48 14.07 15.23 -9.96
CA THR A 48 14.97 15.09 -11.12
C THR A 48 15.71 16.38 -11.48
N ILE A 49 15.21 17.54 -11.05
CA ILE A 49 15.89 18.83 -11.23
C ILE A 49 16.75 19.16 -10.00
N TYR A 50 16.26 18.88 -8.81
CA TYR A 50 16.91 19.24 -7.55
C TYR A 50 18.22 18.47 -7.32
N TYR A 51 18.20 17.15 -7.43
CA TYR A 51 19.37 16.32 -7.10
C TYR A 51 20.59 16.51 -8.02
N PRO A 52 20.46 16.56 -9.35
CA PRO A 52 21.60 16.86 -10.22
C PRO A 52 22.21 18.23 -9.93
N ASN A 53 21.40 19.24 -9.61
CA ASN A 53 21.90 20.56 -9.24
C ASN A 53 22.67 20.52 -7.92
N LYS A 54 22.20 19.79 -6.94
CA LYS A 54 22.88 19.62 -5.65
C LYS A 54 24.21 18.88 -5.81
N ILE A 55 24.24 17.80 -6.59
CA ILE A 55 25.47 17.10 -6.94
C ILE A 55 26.46 18.04 -7.63
N LYS A 56 26.01 18.83 -8.62
CA LYS A 56 26.82 19.81 -9.31
C LYS A 56 27.41 20.87 -8.38
N GLN A 57 26.66 21.31 -7.39
CA GLN A 57 27.15 22.25 -6.36
C GLN A 57 28.24 21.60 -5.48
N ILE A 58 28.06 20.36 -5.06
CA ILE A 58 29.06 19.63 -4.26
C ILE A 58 30.35 19.44 -5.07
N VAL A 59 30.24 19.00 -6.32
CA VAL A 59 31.40 18.85 -7.23
C VAL A 59 32.09 20.20 -7.44
N GLY A 60 31.34 21.30 -7.61
CA GLY A 60 31.87 22.65 -7.71
C GLY A 60 32.66 23.06 -6.47
N ARG A 61 32.16 22.76 -5.28
CA ARG A 61 32.88 23.04 -4.01
C ARG A 61 34.18 22.22 -3.91
N LEU A 62 34.13 20.92 -4.21
CA LEU A 62 35.30 20.07 -4.21
C LEU A 62 36.40 20.55 -5.17
N ASN A 63 36.02 21.13 -6.31
CA ASN A 63 36.98 21.60 -7.32
C ASN A 63 37.53 23.01 -7.05
N THR A 64 36.82 23.85 -6.32
CA THR A 64 37.15 25.28 -6.19
C THR A 64 37.59 25.70 -4.80
N GLN A 65 37.30 24.92 -3.78
CA GLN A 65 37.60 25.21 -2.38
C GLN A 65 38.63 24.25 -1.81
N LYS A 66 39.57 24.74 -0.99
CA LYS A 66 40.38 23.88 -0.15
C LYS A 66 39.56 23.41 1.05
N LEU A 67 39.03 22.22 0.97
CA LEU A 67 38.27 21.56 2.03
C LEU A 67 39.25 20.80 2.95
N SER A 68 38.85 20.61 4.20
CA SER A 68 39.50 19.68 5.10
C SER A 68 39.18 18.24 4.69
N GLU A 69 39.98 17.27 5.12
CA GLU A 69 39.78 15.86 4.83
C GLU A 69 38.40 15.35 5.33
N THR A 70 37.91 15.87 6.44
CA THR A 70 36.57 15.59 6.97
C THR A 70 35.46 16.13 6.07
N GLU A 71 35.57 17.39 5.60
CA GLU A 71 34.59 17.99 4.70
C GLU A 71 34.57 17.32 3.32
N GLU A 72 35.72 16.89 2.81
CA GLU A 72 35.81 16.11 1.57
C GLU A 72 35.08 14.77 1.71
N ARG A 73 35.28 14.07 2.83
CA ARG A 73 34.65 12.78 3.11
C ARG A 73 33.11 12.92 3.24
N GLU A 74 32.63 13.91 3.98
CA GLU A 74 31.22 14.21 4.10
C GLU A 74 30.59 14.59 2.74
N ALA A 75 31.28 15.34 1.92
CA ALA A 75 30.82 15.70 0.58
C ALA A 75 30.70 14.47 -0.34
N VAL A 76 31.67 13.55 -0.29
CA VAL A 76 31.63 12.30 -1.05
C VAL A 76 30.52 11.38 -0.55
N GLU A 77 30.32 11.25 0.76
CA GLU A 77 29.24 10.47 1.36
C GLU A 77 27.88 11.00 0.94
N THR A 78 27.66 12.32 1.05
CA THR A 78 26.43 12.98 0.58
C THR A 78 26.20 12.76 -0.92
N MET A 79 27.24 12.85 -1.76
CA MET A 79 27.11 12.56 -3.19
C MET A 79 26.71 11.11 -3.45
N THR A 80 27.28 10.17 -2.71
CA THR A 80 26.96 8.75 -2.86
C THR A 80 25.49 8.48 -2.52
N GLU A 81 24.98 9.03 -1.43
CA GLU A 81 23.57 8.94 -1.04
C GLU A 81 22.65 9.54 -2.12
N LEU A 82 23.01 10.71 -2.67
CA LEU A 82 22.24 11.36 -3.73
C LEU A 82 22.21 10.53 -5.02
N ILE A 83 23.30 9.87 -5.37
CA ILE A 83 23.40 8.99 -6.55
C ILE A 83 22.56 7.73 -6.36
N GLU A 84 22.59 7.09 -5.20
CA GLU A 84 21.77 5.91 -4.91
C GLU A 84 20.27 6.27 -4.91
N TYR A 85 19.91 7.41 -4.35
CA TYR A 85 18.58 7.93 -4.42
C TYR A 85 18.11 8.16 -5.86
N TYR A 86 18.96 8.75 -6.70
CA TYR A 86 18.69 9.00 -8.12
C TYR A 86 18.52 7.71 -8.92
N LYS A 87 19.30 6.66 -8.61
CA LYS A 87 19.09 5.32 -9.19
C LYS A 87 17.70 4.75 -8.85
N GLY A 88 17.24 4.95 -7.62
CA GLY A 88 15.89 4.57 -7.20
C GLY A 88 14.80 5.23 -8.07
N ILE A 89 14.95 6.53 -8.37
CA ILE A 89 14.06 7.25 -9.29
C ILE A 89 14.01 6.59 -10.68
N PHE A 90 15.15 6.24 -11.25
CA PHE A 90 15.21 5.58 -12.56
C PHE A 90 14.51 4.20 -12.55
N THR A 91 14.64 3.46 -11.46
CA THR A 91 13.96 2.17 -11.29
C THR A 91 12.44 2.35 -11.35
N ILE A 92 11.92 3.38 -10.66
CA ILE A 92 10.48 3.71 -10.66
C ILE A 92 10.03 4.13 -12.06
N LEU A 93 10.76 5.03 -12.71
CA LEU A 93 10.44 5.50 -14.07
C LEU A 93 10.44 4.36 -15.09
N SER A 94 11.39 3.43 -15.00
CA SER A 94 11.45 2.24 -15.87
C SER A 94 10.23 1.33 -15.68
N SER A 95 9.77 1.18 -14.45
CA SER A 95 8.56 0.41 -14.11
C SER A 95 7.29 1.08 -14.64
N CYS A 96 7.21 2.42 -14.64
CA CYS A 96 6.10 3.18 -15.20
C CYS A 96 6.03 3.10 -16.73
N ALA A 97 7.18 3.17 -17.42
CA ALA A 97 7.24 3.21 -18.89
C ALA A 97 6.76 1.91 -19.56
N SER A 98 6.74 0.81 -18.83
CA SER A 98 6.34 -0.51 -19.37
C SER A 98 4.85 -0.84 -19.22
N ARG A 99 4.04 0.03 -18.62
CA ARG A 99 2.63 -0.25 -18.32
C ARG A 99 1.68 0.51 -19.23
N GLN A 100 0.71 -0.21 -19.81
CA GLN A 100 -0.43 0.40 -20.49
C GLN A 100 -1.54 0.66 -19.46
N LEU A 101 -2.04 1.90 -19.44
CA LEU A 101 -3.14 2.32 -18.58
C LEU A 101 -4.47 1.90 -19.24
N GLU A 102 -5.19 0.99 -18.61
CA GLU A 102 -6.60 0.74 -18.91
C GLU A 102 -7.47 1.45 -17.87
N GLU A 103 -8.57 2.06 -18.30
CA GLU A 103 -9.53 2.69 -17.39
C GLU A 103 -10.30 1.61 -16.62
N VAL A 104 -10.00 1.47 -15.33
CA VAL A 104 -10.77 0.60 -14.43
C VAL A 104 -11.83 1.43 -13.70
N THR A 105 -13.08 1.02 -13.85
CA THR A 105 -14.22 1.69 -13.23
C THR A 105 -14.37 1.29 -11.76
N PHE A 106 -14.47 2.26 -10.86
CA PHE A 106 -14.80 2.02 -9.46
C PHE A 106 -16.16 1.34 -9.32
N ARG A 107 -16.21 0.18 -8.68
CA ARG A 107 -17.42 -0.64 -8.54
C ARG A 107 -18.07 -0.41 -7.19
N ARG A 108 -18.96 0.56 -7.12
CA ARG A 108 -19.69 0.89 -5.91
C ARG A 108 -20.67 -0.22 -5.53
N THR A 109 -20.41 -0.91 -4.44
CA THR A 109 -21.25 -1.99 -3.90
C THR A 109 -21.48 -1.82 -2.40
N VAL A 110 -22.46 -2.57 -1.87
CA VAL A 110 -22.68 -2.68 -0.44
C VAL A 110 -22.00 -3.94 0.07
N ILE A 111 -21.08 -3.77 1.00
CA ILE A 111 -20.16 -4.80 1.46
C ILE A 111 -20.37 -5.05 2.95
N PRO A 112 -20.65 -6.30 3.37
CA PRO A 112 -20.64 -6.67 4.79
C PRO A 112 -19.22 -6.48 5.36
N VAL A 113 -19.07 -5.79 6.48
CA VAL A 113 -17.78 -5.58 7.13
C VAL A 113 -17.15 -6.91 7.50
N GLN A 114 -17.95 -7.86 8.01
CA GLN A 114 -17.47 -9.19 8.37
C GLN A 114 -16.80 -9.93 7.20
N GLU A 115 -17.31 -9.78 5.98
CA GLU A 115 -16.72 -10.39 4.79
C GLU A 115 -15.30 -9.86 4.51
N LEU A 116 -15.07 -8.56 4.70
CA LEU A 116 -13.74 -7.96 4.58
C LEU A 116 -12.79 -8.49 5.65
N LEU A 117 -13.26 -8.56 6.90
CA LEU A 117 -12.47 -9.07 8.03
C LEU A 117 -12.11 -10.54 7.84
N ASP A 118 -13.05 -11.37 7.41
CA ASP A 118 -12.82 -12.79 7.14
C ASP A 118 -11.82 -13.01 6.00
N THR A 119 -11.91 -12.18 4.97
CA THR A 119 -11.00 -12.23 3.82
C THR A 119 -9.58 -11.86 4.24
N ALA A 120 -9.42 -10.81 5.05
CA ALA A 120 -8.13 -10.42 5.63
C ALA A 120 -7.54 -11.55 6.49
N GLY A 121 -8.34 -12.20 7.32
CA GLY A 121 -7.92 -13.35 8.13
C GLY A 121 -7.46 -14.55 7.30
N LYS A 122 -8.16 -14.84 6.20
CA LYS A 122 -7.75 -15.89 5.25
C LYS A 122 -6.44 -15.57 4.55
N TYR A 123 -6.28 -14.30 4.12
CA TYR A 123 -5.06 -13.84 3.50
C TYR A 123 -3.87 -13.93 4.45
N PHE A 124 -4.02 -13.42 5.68
CA PHE A 124 -3.00 -13.52 6.72
C PHE A 124 -2.56 -14.98 6.97
N LYS A 125 -3.51 -15.90 7.18
CA LYS A 125 -3.20 -17.31 7.39
C LYS A 125 -2.42 -17.93 6.22
N LYS A 126 -2.74 -17.53 4.98
CA LYS A 126 -2.01 -17.96 3.79
C LYS A 126 -0.58 -17.43 3.78
N SER A 127 -0.39 -16.17 4.11
CA SER A 127 0.91 -15.50 4.13
C SER A 127 1.83 -16.02 5.24
N MET A 128 1.25 -16.55 6.32
CA MET A 128 1.99 -17.14 7.46
C MET A 128 2.45 -18.58 7.24
N LYS A 129 1.98 -19.31 6.20
CA LYS A 129 2.22 -20.76 6.04
C LYS A 129 3.69 -21.19 6.06
N ASN A 130 4.60 -20.35 5.56
CA ASN A 130 6.03 -20.67 5.41
C ASN A 130 6.91 -19.77 6.31
N ARG A 131 6.34 -19.20 7.36
CA ARG A 131 7.04 -18.34 8.30
C ARG A 131 7.37 -19.07 9.59
N SER A 132 8.49 -18.69 10.20
CA SER A 132 8.95 -19.23 11.50
C SER A 132 8.46 -18.38 12.67
N GLU A 133 8.11 -17.12 12.40
CA GLU A 133 7.68 -16.15 13.39
C GLU A 133 6.28 -16.51 13.91
N ARG A 134 6.05 -16.27 15.20
CA ARG A 134 4.74 -16.44 15.86
C ARG A 134 4.00 -15.10 15.88
N ILE A 135 3.28 -14.83 14.80
CA ILE A 135 2.47 -13.64 14.68
C ILE A 135 1.01 -14.04 14.74
N GLU A 136 0.25 -13.41 15.63
CA GLU A 136 -1.18 -13.62 15.77
C GLU A 136 -1.95 -12.44 15.15
N LEU A 137 -3.01 -12.73 14.41
CA LEU A 137 -3.96 -11.74 13.93
C LEU A 137 -5.25 -11.86 14.73
N GLU A 138 -5.49 -10.90 15.61
CA GLU A 138 -6.75 -10.73 16.35
C GLU A 138 -7.75 -9.95 15.52
N ILE A 139 -8.92 -10.53 15.26
CA ILE A 139 -10.01 -9.89 14.51
C ILE A 139 -11.24 -9.78 15.40
N GLU A 140 -11.74 -8.57 15.59
CA GLU A 140 -13.02 -8.36 16.26
C GLU A 140 -14.16 -8.41 15.24
N PRO A 141 -15.15 -9.30 15.42
CA PRO A 141 -16.30 -9.39 14.52
C PRO A 141 -17.16 -8.15 14.57
N MET A 142 -17.73 -7.73 13.42
CA MET A 142 -18.61 -6.59 13.34
C MET A 142 -19.73 -6.78 12.33
N GLU A 143 -20.97 -6.68 12.80
CA GLU A 143 -22.18 -6.69 11.97
C GLU A 143 -22.52 -5.28 11.49
N ALA A 144 -21.91 -4.88 10.39
CA ALA A 144 -22.21 -3.61 9.72
C ALA A 144 -22.02 -3.77 8.21
N LYS A 145 -22.48 -2.78 7.45
CA LYS A 145 -22.28 -2.71 5.99
C LYS A 145 -21.67 -1.37 5.62
N VAL A 146 -20.75 -1.40 4.66
CA VAL A 146 -20.12 -0.21 4.07
C VAL A 146 -20.45 -0.10 2.59
N ILE A 147 -20.25 1.10 2.04
CA ILE A 147 -20.39 1.37 0.61
C ILE A 147 -19.00 1.61 0.04
N GLY A 148 -18.59 0.79 -0.94
CA GLY A 148 -17.27 0.91 -1.53
C GLY A 148 -17.03 -0.10 -2.65
N ASP A 149 -15.78 -0.20 -3.07
CA ASP A 149 -15.30 -1.22 -4.00
C ASP A 149 -14.65 -2.36 -3.21
N VAL A 150 -15.23 -3.55 -3.29
CA VAL A 150 -14.81 -4.72 -2.51
C VAL A 150 -13.38 -5.16 -2.88
N ASN A 151 -12.99 -5.05 -4.15
CA ASN A 151 -11.65 -5.43 -4.60
C ASN A 151 -10.60 -4.47 -4.05
N GLN A 152 -10.86 -3.17 -4.13
CA GLN A 152 -9.95 -2.15 -3.60
C GLN A 152 -9.81 -2.26 -2.07
N LEU A 153 -10.92 -2.46 -1.33
CA LEU A 153 -10.86 -2.60 0.13
C LEU A 153 -10.13 -3.89 0.58
N ARG A 154 -10.31 -4.99 -0.16
CA ARG A 154 -9.52 -6.20 0.08
C ARG A 154 -8.03 -5.94 -0.15
N PHE A 155 -7.69 -5.30 -1.26
CA PHE A 155 -6.31 -4.97 -1.60
C PHE A 155 -5.67 -4.03 -0.57
N LEU A 156 -6.44 -3.07 -0.02
CA LEU A 156 -5.99 -2.23 1.08
C LEU A 156 -5.58 -3.07 2.30
N LEU A 157 -6.45 -3.97 2.73
CA LEU A 157 -6.16 -4.84 3.89
C LEU A 157 -4.99 -5.80 3.63
N GLU A 158 -4.87 -6.33 2.42
CA GLU A 158 -3.74 -7.16 2.01
C GLU A 158 -2.41 -6.37 2.06
N ASN A 159 -2.39 -5.12 1.57
CA ASN A 159 -1.21 -4.26 1.66
C ASN A 159 -0.81 -3.93 3.11
N LEU A 160 -1.77 -3.68 3.99
CA LEU A 160 -1.48 -3.46 5.41
C LEU A 160 -0.88 -4.72 6.06
N ILE A 161 -1.41 -5.90 5.74
CA ILE A 161 -0.87 -7.18 6.23
C ILE A 161 0.53 -7.42 5.68
N ASP A 162 0.76 -7.23 4.38
CA ASP A 162 2.07 -7.44 3.76
C ASP A 162 3.13 -6.53 4.35
N GLU A 163 2.81 -5.24 4.56
CA GLU A 163 3.71 -4.30 5.21
C GLU A 163 4.00 -4.69 6.67
N ALA A 164 2.99 -5.11 7.43
CA ALA A 164 3.20 -5.61 8.78
C ALA A 164 4.08 -6.86 8.80
N LEU A 165 3.92 -7.75 7.83
CA LEU A 165 4.71 -8.96 7.69
C LEU A 165 6.14 -8.74 7.16
N THR A 166 6.54 -7.52 6.80
CA THR A 166 7.95 -7.20 6.52
C THR A 166 8.84 -7.35 7.77
N VAL A 167 8.28 -7.15 8.96
CA VAL A 167 8.95 -7.36 10.23
C VAL A 167 8.91 -8.82 10.62
N ARG A 168 10.08 -9.37 10.96
CA ARG A 168 10.26 -10.77 11.35
C ARG A 168 10.42 -10.89 12.87
N GLU A 169 9.38 -10.44 13.58
CA GLU A 169 9.32 -10.47 15.03
C GLU A 169 8.00 -11.09 15.46
N ASP A 170 8.02 -11.82 16.57
CA ASP A 170 6.83 -12.39 17.19
C ASP A 170 5.94 -11.28 17.75
N GLY A 171 4.64 -11.50 17.81
CA GLY A 171 3.71 -10.58 18.45
C GLY A 171 2.33 -10.57 17.82
N VAL A 172 1.59 -9.47 18.05
CA VAL A 172 0.17 -9.38 17.74
C VAL A 172 -0.11 -8.26 16.74
N ILE A 173 -0.93 -8.57 15.76
CA ILE A 173 -1.59 -7.61 14.88
C ILE A 173 -3.07 -7.64 15.21
N ARG A 174 -3.72 -6.48 15.33
CA ARG A 174 -5.17 -6.38 15.59
C ARG A 174 -5.86 -5.72 14.41
N LEU A 175 -6.98 -6.28 13.99
CA LEU A 175 -7.87 -5.70 12.99
C LEU A 175 -9.26 -5.55 13.59
N GLN A 176 -9.68 -4.32 13.77
CA GLN A 176 -10.94 -3.95 14.38
C GLN A 176 -11.73 -3.03 13.46
N ALA A 177 -13.06 -3.03 13.61
CA ALA A 177 -13.92 -2.06 12.97
C ALA A 177 -14.87 -1.47 14.01
N ARG A 178 -15.07 -0.15 13.98
CA ARG A 178 -15.93 0.57 14.92
C ARG A 178 -16.87 1.52 14.17
N GLN A 179 -18.06 1.68 14.68
CA GLN A 179 -18.98 2.67 14.14
C GLN A 179 -18.54 4.07 14.57
N ASP A 180 -18.40 4.96 13.58
CA ASP A 180 -18.03 6.36 13.77
C ASP A 180 -19.03 7.23 12.96
N ASN A 181 -20.13 7.59 13.60
CA ASN A 181 -21.25 8.32 12.98
C ASN A 181 -21.78 7.63 11.70
N GLU A 182 -21.59 8.28 10.57
CA GLU A 182 -22.02 7.80 9.25
C GLU A 182 -20.95 6.95 8.53
N TYR A 183 -19.85 6.62 9.23
CA TYR A 183 -18.74 5.84 8.73
C TYR A 183 -18.51 4.61 9.60
N ILE A 184 -17.80 3.66 9.03
CA ILE A 184 -17.12 2.60 9.77
C ILE A 184 -15.65 2.95 9.76
N ARG A 185 -15.05 3.02 10.93
CA ARG A 185 -13.61 3.19 11.13
C ARG A 185 -12.98 1.82 11.31
N PHE A 186 -12.07 1.48 10.41
CA PHE A 186 -11.22 0.31 10.52
C PHE A 186 -9.92 0.70 11.21
N LEU A 187 -9.44 -0.14 12.12
CA LEU A 187 -8.19 0.05 12.86
C LEU A 187 -7.32 -1.18 12.64
N PHE A 188 -6.16 -0.97 12.10
CA PHE A 188 -5.13 -1.99 11.91
C PHE A 188 -3.93 -1.63 12.79
N THR A 189 -3.72 -2.38 13.87
CA THR A 189 -2.69 -2.11 14.88
C THR A 189 -1.59 -3.17 14.80
N ASP A 190 -0.35 -2.73 14.60
CA ASP A 190 0.84 -3.58 14.72
C ASP A 190 1.56 -3.22 16.03
N THR A 191 1.49 -4.09 17.02
CA THR A 191 2.06 -3.86 18.36
C THR A 191 3.57 -4.09 18.43
N ARG A 192 4.18 -4.58 17.35
CA ARG A 192 5.59 -5.01 17.33
C ARG A 192 6.56 -3.88 16.97
N ARG A 193 6.06 -2.80 16.37
CA ARG A 193 6.87 -1.70 15.85
C ARG A 193 6.42 -0.38 16.44
N GLU A 194 7.36 0.32 17.06
CA GLU A 194 7.15 1.72 17.41
C GLU A 194 7.61 2.61 16.26
N LYS A 195 6.88 3.68 16.03
CA LYS A 195 7.21 4.75 15.09
C LYS A 195 7.06 6.09 15.77
N SER A 196 7.98 7.00 15.48
CA SER A 196 7.84 8.37 15.93
C SER A 196 6.64 9.08 15.27
N VAL A 197 6.16 10.14 15.88
CA VAL A 197 5.05 10.94 15.32
C VAL A 197 5.43 11.48 13.93
N GLU A 198 6.69 11.85 13.74
CA GLU A 198 7.21 12.32 12.45
C GLU A 198 7.17 11.23 11.39
N GLU A 199 7.57 10.00 11.72
CA GLU A 199 7.48 8.86 10.81
C GLU A 199 6.03 8.52 10.46
N LEU A 200 5.11 8.56 11.44
CA LEU A 200 3.69 8.33 11.22
C LEU A 200 3.06 9.38 10.31
N ASN A 201 3.41 10.66 10.49
CA ASN A 201 2.96 11.76 9.65
C ASN A 201 3.44 11.62 8.20
N GLN A 202 4.60 11.00 7.99
CA GLN A 202 5.19 10.78 6.66
C GLN A 202 4.81 9.44 6.02
N LEU A 203 4.10 8.57 6.73
CA LEU A 203 3.83 7.20 6.30
C LEU A 203 3.13 7.13 4.93
N PHE A 204 2.24 8.05 4.66
CA PHE A 204 1.43 8.14 3.44
C PHE A 204 1.99 9.13 2.40
N TYR A 205 3.27 9.47 2.48
CA TYR A 205 3.96 10.27 1.48
C TYR A 205 5.01 9.44 0.74
N PRO A 206 5.25 9.74 -0.55
CA PRO A 206 6.26 9.04 -1.32
C PRO A 206 7.63 9.11 -0.66
N ASN A 207 8.22 7.95 -0.37
CA ASN A 207 9.61 7.85 0.06
C ASN A 207 10.38 7.03 -0.96
N LEU A 208 11.00 7.72 -1.92
CA LEU A 208 11.68 7.09 -3.05
C LEU A 208 12.87 6.23 -2.62
N ALA A 209 13.48 6.51 -1.47
CA ALA A 209 14.56 5.69 -0.92
C ALA A 209 14.08 4.29 -0.47
N ARG A 210 12.81 4.13 -0.15
CA ARG A 210 12.20 2.84 0.23
C ARG A 210 11.62 2.07 -0.95
N MET A 211 11.42 2.74 -2.09
CA MET A 211 10.83 2.13 -3.27
C MET A 211 11.87 1.30 -4.00
N THR A 212 11.59 0.02 -4.19
CA THR A 212 12.45 -0.91 -4.92
C THR A 212 11.64 -1.69 -5.95
N SER A 213 12.30 -2.11 -7.03
CA SER A 213 11.68 -3.00 -8.01
C SER A 213 11.91 -4.45 -7.60
N GLY A 214 10.84 -5.23 -7.51
CA GLY A 214 10.92 -6.68 -7.32
C GLY A 214 11.30 -7.42 -8.61
N GLU A 215 11.56 -8.74 -8.51
CA GLU A 215 12.00 -9.60 -9.63
C GLU A 215 11.02 -9.62 -10.82
N LYS A 216 9.73 -9.35 -10.58
CA LYS A 216 8.67 -9.30 -11.63
C LYS A 216 8.28 -7.88 -12.03
N GLY A 217 9.10 -6.87 -11.71
CA GLY A 217 8.76 -5.46 -11.96
C GLY A 217 7.70 -4.92 -10.99
N GLU A 218 7.38 -5.64 -9.93
CA GLU A 218 6.50 -5.17 -8.85
C GLU A 218 7.22 -4.08 -8.07
N LEU A 219 6.50 -2.99 -7.79
CA LEU A 219 7.01 -1.90 -6.98
C LEU A 219 6.75 -2.21 -5.51
N ARG A 220 7.81 -2.25 -4.70
CA ARG A 220 7.75 -2.44 -3.24
C ARG A 220 8.01 -1.12 -2.51
N GLY A 221 7.53 -1.02 -1.29
CA GLY A 221 7.63 0.20 -0.48
C GLY A 221 6.57 1.24 -0.82
N THR A 222 5.51 0.83 -1.53
CA THR A 222 4.37 1.66 -1.91
C THR A 222 3.07 1.29 -1.19
N GLU A 223 3.11 0.33 -0.29
CA GLU A 223 1.94 -0.29 0.33
C GLU A 223 1.01 0.76 0.99
N TYR A 224 1.58 1.68 1.76
CA TYR A 224 0.80 2.77 2.38
C TYR A 224 0.29 3.81 1.36
N LEU A 225 1.02 4.03 0.26
CA LEU A 225 0.57 4.90 -0.82
C LEU A 225 -0.61 4.29 -1.57
N VAL A 226 -0.57 2.97 -1.80
CA VAL A 226 -1.69 2.20 -2.35
C VAL A 226 -2.91 2.34 -1.43
N CYS A 227 -2.75 2.15 -0.12
CA CYS A 227 -3.83 2.33 0.84
C CYS A 227 -4.42 3.76 0.78
N LYS A 228 -3.57 4.78 0.71
CA LYS A 228 -4.01 6.19 0.58
C LYS A 228 -4.78 6.42 -0.72
N GLN A 229 -4.32 5.88 -1.84
CA GLN A 229 -5.01 6.02 -3.13
C GLN A 229 -6.39 5.36 -3.08
N ILE A 230 -6.49 4.15 -2.54
CA ILE A 230 -7.77 3.45 -2.39
C ILE A 230 -8.76 4.28 -1.57
N ILE A 231 -8.32 4.89 -0.47
CA ILE A 231 -9.20 5.74 0.35
C ILE A 231 -9.59 7.02 -0.37
N ARG A 232 -8.72 7.61 -1.19
CA ARG A 232 -9.08 8.74 -2.05
C ARG A 232 -10.15 8.37 -3.07
N ASP A 233 -10.03 7.22 -3.71
CA ASP A 233 -11.03 6.72 -4.66
C ASP A 233 -12.38 6.51 -3.95
N HIS A 234 -12.39 5.98 -2.73
CA HIS A 234 -13.60 5.84 -1.93
C HIS A 234 -14.19 7.19 -1.53
N ASP A 235 -13.35 8.18 -1.18
CA ASP A 235 -13.82 9.54 -0.89
C ASP A 235 -14.50 10.18 -2.11
N GLU A 236 -14.01 9.88 -3.29
CA GLU A 236 -14.53 10.44 -4.53
C GLU A 236 -15.75 9.70 -5.06
N PHE A 237 -15.73 8.37 -5.06
CA PHE A 237 -16.68 7.54 -5.81
C PHE A 237 -17.67 6.75 -4.95
N ALA A 238 -17.49 6.61 -3.64
CA ALA A 238 -18.41 5.87 -2.78
C ALA A 238 -19.74 6.60 -2.52
N GLY A 239 -19.86 7.85 -2.97
CA GLY A 239 -21.09 8.65 -2.90
C GLY A 239 -21.24 9.46 -1.62
N ARG A 240 -20.23 9.50 -0.77
CA ARG A 240 -20.15 10.37 0.42
C ARG A 240 -18.70 10.76 0.68
N ARG A 241 -18.45 12.06 0.79
CA ARG A 241 -17.13 12.61 1.13
C ARG A 241 -16.83 12.45 2.62
N GLY A 242 -15.58 12.29 2.99
CA GLY A 242 -15.09 12.18 4.36
C GLY A 242 -14.33 10.89 4.66
N CYS A 243 -14.05 10.07 3.64
CA CYS A 243 -13.11 8.95 3.78
C CYS A 243 -11.71 9.48 4.06
N ARG A 244 -11.04 8.92 5.06
CA ARG A 244 -9.69 9.34 5.48
C ARG A 244 -8.88 8.12 5.88
N ILE A 245 -7.56 8.24 5.73
CA ILE A 245 -6.58 7.30 6.28
C ILE A 245 -5.50 8.07 7.01
N ASN A 246 -5.15 7.63 8.21
CA ASN A 246 -4.09 8.21 9.04
C ASN A 246 -3.44 7.10 9.87
N ALA A 247 -2.36 7.48 10.57
CA ALA A 247 -1.70 6.61 11.53
C ALA A 247 -1.43 7.37 12.84
N GLU A 248 -1.48 6.64 13.95
CA GLU A 248 -1.26 7.17 15.30
C GLU A 248 -0.52 6.14 16.16
N PRO A 249 0.22 6.57 17.20
CA PRO A 249 0.78 5.63 18.18
C PRO A 249 -0.34 4.82 18.84
N ALA A 250 -0.11 3.54 19.08
CA ALA A 250 -1.06 2.70 19.80
C ALA A 250 -0.83 2.77 21.30
N GLU A 251 -1.90 2.67 22.09
CA GLU A 251 -1.83 2.75 23.56
C GLU A 251 -1.01 1.62 24.19
N ASP A 252 -1.08 0.42 23.58
CA ASP A 252 -0.40 -0.80 24.06
C ASP A 252 1.00 -0.98 23.43
N GLY A 253 1.57 0.05 22.85
CA GLY A 253 2.80 -0.01 22.05
C GLY A 253 2.54 -0.26 20.57
N GLY A 254 3.54 0.07 19.74
CA GLY A 254 3.40 0.03 18.28
C GLY A 254 2.60 1.21 17.72
N PHE A 255 1.92 0.99 16.61
CA PHE A 255 1.11 2.02 15.96
C PHE A 255 -0.15 1.44 15.30
N THR A 256 -1.14 2.31 15.12
CA THR A 256 -2.41 1.99 14.46
C THR A 256 -2.53 2.78 13.16
N VAL A 257 -2.76 2.09 12.05
CA VAL A 257 -3.31 2.70 10.83
C VAL A 257 -4.82 2.60 10.89
N TYR A 258 -5.51 3.73 10.73
CA TYR A 258 -6.97 3.73 10.69
C TYR A 258 -7.50 4.42 9.44
N PHE A 259 -8.63 3.92 8.93
CA PHE A 259 -9.31 4.49 7.78
C PHE A 259 -10.82 4.41 7.95
N THR A 260 -11.52 5.31 7.27
CA THR A 260 -12.99 5.43 7.35
C THR A 260 -13.64 5.17 6.00
N ILE A 261 -14.70 4.36 5.98
CA ILE A 261 -15.51 4.04 4.81
C ILE A 261 -16.98 4.37 5.12
N PRO A 262 -17.77 4.93 4.18
CA PRO A 262 -19.16 5.27 4.41
C PRO A 262 -19.98 4.05 4.83
N ARG A 263 -20.71 4.20 5.91
CA ARG A 263 -21.70 3.22 6.35
C ARG A 263 -22.93 3.27 5.44
N ARG A 264 -23.52 2.11 5.20
CA ARG A 264 -24.84 2.03 4.57
C ARG A 264 -25.94 2.39 5.55
#